data_0f9397c01db1f43b8f4bf4384f4222e2
#
_entry.id   0f9397c01db1f43b8f4bf4384f4222e2
#
_cell.length_a   1.000
_cell.length_b   1.000
_cell.length_c   1.000
_cell.angle_alpha   90.00
_cell.angle_beta   90.00
_cell.angle_gamma   90.00
#
_symmetry.space_group_name_H-M   'P 1'
#
loop_
_entity.id
_entity.type
_entity.pdbx_description
1 polymer ?
#
loop_
_entity_poly.entity_id
_entity_poly.type
_entity_poly.pdbx_seq_one_letter_code
_entity_poly.pdbx_strand_id
1 'polypeptide(L)'
;MSKCDVKQNALCKSLGPEYKIMYIDLERCIYRDFGNGFDVEISGTHTTSNRKTATVYLWYVPEKITVKRVSGVKQSESGKVVDELYQFSQKLLRKGITDRDTLWSIRRTASS
;
A
#
# COMPACT_ATOMS: atom_id res chain seq x y z
N MET A 1 14.94 18.89 -8.75
CA MET A 1 14.02 17.78 -8.50
C MET A 1 13.61 17.16 -9.83
N SER A 2 13.63 15.85 -9.95
CA SER A 2 13.29 15.18 -11.21
C SER A 2 11.78 15.24 -11.50
N LYS A 3 11.43 15.02 -12.78
CA LYS A 3 10.01 14.95 -13.16
C LYS A 3 9.26 13.83 -12.41
N CYS A 4 9.96 12.70 -12.17
CA CYS A 4 9.39 11.60 -11.41
C CYS A 4 9.06 12.02 -9.97
N ASP A 5 9.97 12.76 -9.34
CA ASP A 5 9.76 13.25 -7.96
C ASP A 5 8.58 14.20 -7.90
N VAL A 6 8.51 15.16 -8.83
CA VAL A 6 7.43 16.16 -8.87
C VAL A 6 6.07 15.46 -9.02
N LYS A 7 6.00 14.55 -9.98
CA LYS A 7 4.75 13.81 -10.25
C LYS A 7 4.32 12.97 -9.07
N GLN A 8 5.26 12.23 -8.47
CA GLN A 8 4.96 11.37 -7.32
C GLN A 8 4.60 12.20 -6.09
N ASN A 9 5.30 13.31 -5.84
CA ASN A 9 4.99 14.21 -4.74
C ASN A 9 3.58 14.78 -4.87
N ALA A 10 3.18 15.13 -6.09
CA ALA A 10 1.83 15.64 -6.35
C ALA A 10 0.77 14.58 -6.04
N LEU A 11 1.00 13.34 -6.46
CA LEU A 11 0.09 12.24 -6.16
C LEU A 11 0.02 12.00 -4.66
N CYS A 12 1.15 11.95 -3.97
CA CYS A 12 1.21 11.76 -2.52
C CYS A 12 0.43 12.84 -1.79
N LYS A 13 0.63 14.10 -2.20
CA LYS A 13 -0.07 15.24 -1.60
C LYS A 13 -1.58 15.14 -1.83
N SER A 14 -1.99 14.71 -3.02
CA SER A 14 -3.42 14.58 -3.35
C SER A 14 -4.11 13.49 -2.53
N LEU A 15 -3.38 12.48 -2.08
CA LEU A 15 -3.93 11.40 -1.26
C LEU A 15 -4.24 11.84 0.17
N GLY A 16 -3.50 12.81 0.69
CA GLY A 16 -3.76 13.36 2.01
C GLY A 16 -2.52 13.44 2.91
N PRO A 17 -2.64 14.10 4.07
CA PRO A 17 -1.50 14.31 4.97
C PRO A 17 -1.02 13.03 5.67
N GLU A 18 -1.80 11.96 5.67
CA GLU A 18 -1.42 10.69 6.25
C GLU A 18 -0.38 9.94 5.41
N TYR A 19 -0.21 10.34 4.16
CA TYR A 19 0.71 9.70 3.23
C TYR A 19 2.04 10.42 3.20
N LYS A 20 3.12 9.66 3.00
CA LYS A 20 4.46 10.22 2.85
C LYS A 20 5.26 9.43 1.82
N ILE A 21 6.35 10.02 1.36
CA ILE A 21 7.30 9.33 0.50
C ILE A 21 8.26 8.53 1.39
N MET A 22 8.52 7.28 1.01
CA MET A 22 9.43 6.41 1.73
C MET A 22 10.20 5.53 0.75
N TYR A 23 11.47 5.27 1.04
CA TYR A 23 12.25 4.31 0.26
C TYR A 23 12.07 2.93 0.88
N ILE A 24 11.57 1.99 0.08
CA ILE A 24 11.32 0.61 0.49
C ILE A 24 11.97 -0.28 -0.57
N ASP A 25 12.89 -1.15 -0.16
CA ASP A 25 13.62 -2.03 -1.06
C ASP A 25 14.23 -1.29 -2.25
N LEU A 26 14.87 -0.14 -1.96
CA LEU A 26 15.53 0.71 -2.95
C LEU A 26 14.58 1.40 -3.93
N GLU A 27 13.28 1.30 -3.71
CA GLU A 27 12.28 1.99 -4.52
C GLU A 27 11.67 3.16 -3.75
N ARG A 28 11.47 4.29 -4.43
CA ARG A 28 10.81 5.45 -3.87
C ARG A 28 9.29 5.26 -3.98
N CYS A 29 8.64 4.99 -2.85
CA CYS A 29 7.22 4.62 -2.78
C CYS A 29 6.41 5.66 -2.03
N ILE A 30 5.09 5.58 -2.15
CA ILE A 30 4.15 6.31 -1.30
C ILE A 30 3.74 5.35 -0.19
N TYR A 31 3.73 5.82 1.05
CA TYR A 31 3.54 4.99 2.24
C TYR A 31 2.52 5.62 3.18
N ARG A 32 1.73 4.79 3.85
CA ARG A 32 0.84 5.21 4.92
C ARG A 32 0.82 4.15 6.02
N ASP A 33 1.06 4.60 7.27
CA ASP A 33 0.89 3.77 8.46
C ASP A 33 -0.54 3.96 8.97
N PHE A 34 -1.28 2.86 9.09
CA PHE A 34 -2.66 2.92 9.57
C PHE A 34 -2.76 3.14 11.09
N GLY A 35 -1.66 3.00 11.83
CA GLY A 35 -1.66 3.15 13.27
C GLY A 35 -2.28 1.99 14.03
N ASN A 36 -2.60 0.89 13.33
CA ASN A 36 -3.24 -0.28 13.93
C ASN A 36 -2.41 -1.56 13.76
N GLY A 37 -1.12 -1.43 13.45
CA GLY A 37 -0.23 -2.55 13.18
C GLY A 37 -0.13 -2.92 11.72
N PHE A 38 -0.97 -2.34 10.87
CA PHE A 38 -0.92 -2.52 9.42
C PHE A 38 -0.44 -1.23 8.77
N ASP A 39 0.23 -1.36 7.64
CA ASP A 39 0.61 -0.23 6.80
C ASP A 39 0.43 -0.59 5.32
N VAL A 40 0.48 0.43 4.46
CA VAL A 40 0.38 0.24 3.02
C VAL A 40 1.54 0.91 2.31
N GLU A 41 1.92 0.29 1.21
CA GLU A 41 2.94 0.78 0.30
C GLU A 41 2.33 0.85 -1.09
N ILE A 42 2.43 2.01 -1.75
CA ILE A 42 1.99 2.19 -3.14
C ILE A 42 3.26 2.26 -3.98
N SER A 43 3.47 1.23 -4.78
CA SER A 43 4.66 1.03 -5.60
C SER A 43 4.36 1.34 -7.07
N GLY A 44 5.41 1.67 -7.83
CA GLY A 44 5.29 1.91 -9.27
C GLY A 44 4.85 3.31 -9.66
N THR A 45 4.84 4.26 -8.72
CA THR A 45 4.42 5.64 -8.97
C THR A 45 5.59 6.59 -9.28
N HIS A 46 6.82 6.17 -9.05
CA HIS A 46 8.03 6.95 -9.35
C HIS A 46 8.55 6.56 -10.74
N THR A 47 7.94 7.12 -11.77
CA THR A 47 8.24 6.73 -13.15
C THR A 47 8.01 7.90 -14.13
N THR A 48 8.81 7.94 -15.19
CA THR A 48 8.61 8.89 -16.31
C THR A 48 7.73 8.29 -17.40
N SER A 49 7.41 6.98 -17.33
CA SER A 49 6.55 6.35 -18.33
C SER A 49 5.12 6.86 -18.19
N ASN A 50 4.32 6.67 -19.23
CA ASN A 50 2.90 7.00 -19.19
C ASN A 50 2.09 5.97 -18.39
N ARG A 51 2.78 5.13 -17.61
CA ARG A 51 2.12 4.16 -16.73
C ARG A 51 1.20 4.90 -15.78
N LYS A 52 -0.07 4.53 -15.80
CA LYS A 52 -1.10 5.12 -14.95
C LYS A 52 -1.58 4.15 -13.86
N THR A 53 -0.87 3.05 -13.70
CA THR A 53 -1.21 2.02 -12.71
C THR A 53 -0.13 1.92 -11.63
N ALA A 54 -0.52 1.36 -10.51
CA ALA A 54 0.36 1.13 -9.36
C ALA A 54 0.02 -0.23 -8.76
N THR A 55 0.88 -0.70 -7.87
CA THR A 55 0.62 -1.87 -7.04
C THR A 55 0.56 -1.43 -5.59
N VAL A 56 -0.48 -1.86 -4.88
CA VAL A 56 -0.68 -1.52 -3.48
C VAL A 56 -0.48 -2.76 -2.63
N TYR A 57 0.39 -2.66 -1.63
CA TYR A 57 0.69 -3.74 -0.71
C TYR A 57 0.15 -3.39 0.68
N LEU A 58 -0.53 -4.34 1.31
CA LEU A 58 -0.91 -4.24 2.72
C LEU A 58 0.02 -5.14 3.53
N TRP A 59 0.69 -4.55 4.52
CA TRP A 59 1.63 -5.23 5.39
C TRP A 59 1.08 -5.32 6.81
N TYR A 60 1.34 -6.44 7.47
CA TYR A 60 1.20 -6.53 8.92
C TYR A 60 2.60 -6.42 9.53
N VAL A 61 2.87 -5.29 10.16
CA VAL A 61 4.21 -4.90 10.59
C VAL A 61 4.79 -5.83 11.66
N PRO A 62 4.02 -6.22 12.72
CA PRO A 62 4.58 -7.07 13.77
C PRO A 62 5.14 -8.41 13.27
N GLU A 63 4.55 -8.98 12.23
CA GLU A 63 5.00 -10.26 11.66
C GLU A 63 5.81 -10.07 10.38
N LYS A 64 6.03 -8.83 9.94
CA LYS A 64 6.78 -8.49 8.73
C LYS A 64 6.29 -9.28 7.51
N ILE A 65 4.98 -9.34 7.35
CA ILE A 65 4.36 -10.10 6.26
C ILE A 65 3.46 -9.22 5.40
N THR A 66 3.55 -9.40 4.09
CA THR A 66 2.59 -8.82 3.15
C THR A 66 1.31 -9.64 3.22
N VAL A 67 0.20 -9.01 3.60
CA VAL A 67 -1.09 -9.68 3.77
C VAL A 67 -1.88 -9.70 2.47
N LYS A 68 -1.77 -8.65 1.67
CA LYS A 68 -2.51 -8.53 0.41
C LYS A 68 -1.75 -7.66 -0.57
N ARG A 69 -1.86 -8.01 -1.85
CA ARG A 69 -1.27 -7.24 -2.94
C ARG A 69 -2.36 -6.98 -3.99
N VAL A 70 -2.54 -5.73 -4.37
CA VAL A 70 -3.51 -5.34 -5.40
C VAL A 70 -2.73 -4.71 -6.55
N SER A 71 -2.66 -5.41 -7.68
CA SER A 71 -1.94 -4.97 -8.88
C SER A 71 -2.87 -4.27 -9.86
N GLY A 72 -2.30 -3.49 -10.78
CA GLY A 72 -3.07 -2.85 -11.85
C GLY A 72 -4.03 -1.79 -11.35
N VAL A 73 -3.73 -1.16 -10.22
CA VAL A 73 -4.56 -0.11 -9.65
C VAL A 73 -4.30 1.18 -10.41
N LYS A 74 -5.34 1.83 -10.91
CA LYS A 74 -5.18 3.16 -11.50
C LYS A 74 -4.67 4.11 -10.42
N GLN A 75 -3.65 4.90 -10.74
CA GLN A 75 -3.07 5.82 -9.74
C GLN A 75 -4.12 6.75 -9.15
N SER A 76 -5.09 7.19 -9.96
CA SER A 76 -6.20 8.04 -9.48
C SER A 76 -7.15 7.32 -8.53
N GLU A 77 -7.11 6.00 -8.46
CA GLU A 77 -7.94 5.18 -7.58
C GLU A 77 -7.18 4.61 -6.39
N SER A 78 -5.90 4.96 -6.26
CA SER A 78 -5.06 4.44 -5.17
C SER A 78 -5.65 4.70 -3.79
N GLY A 79 -6.18 5.91 -3.56
CA GLY A 79 -6.78 6.26 -2.28
C GLY A 79 -7.98 5.39 -1.94
N LYS A 80 -8.80 5.07 -2.92
CA LYS A 80 -9.96 4.20 -2.73
C LYS A 80 -9.52 2.78 -2.35
N VAL A 81 -8.50 2.26 -3.02
CA VAL A 81 -7.97 0.92 -2.71
C VAL A 81 -7.37 0.91 -1.31
N VAL A 82 -6.63 1.95 -0.93
CA VAL A 82 -6.06 2.05 0.41
C VAL A 82 -7.16 2.09 1.47
N ASP A 83 -8.25 2.82 1.24
CA ASP A 83 -9.38 2.86 2.17
C ASP A 83 -10.03 1.47 2.32
N GLU A 84 -10.16 0.72 1.24
CA GLU A 84 -10.66 -0.65 1.27
C GLU A 84 -9.73 -1.56 2.08
N LEU A 85 -8.41 -1.39 1.91
CA LEU A 85 -7.41 -2.16 2.67
C LEU A 85 -7.43 -1.78 4.15
N TYR A 86 -7.67 -0.51 4.47
CA TYR A 86 -7.84 -0.09 5.86
C TYR A 86 -9.03 -0.82 6.50
N GLN A 87 -10.18 -0.84 5.83
CA GLN A 87 -11.36 -1.55 6.33
C GLN A 87 -11.08 -3.04 6.48
N PHE A 88 -10.34 -3.62 5.54
CA PHE A 88 -9.94 -5.03 5.62
C PHE A 88 -9.06 -5.29 6.84
N SER A 89 -8.10 -4.41 7.12
CA SER A 89 -7.22 -4.52 8.29
C SER A 89 -8.04 -4.45 9.60
N GLN A 90 -9.00 -3.55 9.66
CA GLN A 90 -9.89 -3.44 10.82
C GLN A 90 -10.72 -4.71 11.03
N LYS A 91 -11.19 -5.31 9.93
CA LYS A 91 -11.93 -6.57 9.99
C LYS A 91 -11.07 -7.71 10.55
N LEU A 92 -9.82 -7.80 10.09
CA LEU A 92 -8.88 -8.81 10.60
C LEU A 92 -8.66 -8.65 12.10
N LEU A 93 -8.47 -7.42 12.56
CA LEU A 93 -8.27 -7.14 13.98
C LEU A 93 -9.50 -7.49 14.81
N ARG A 94 -10.70 -7.17 14.32
CA ARG A 94 -11.94 -7.52 15.02
C ARG A 94 -12.11 -9.03 15.15
N LYS A 95 -11.60 -9.80 14.19
CA LYS A 95 -11.64 -11.27 14.23
C LYS A 95 -10.47 -11.88 14.98
N GLY A 96 -9.55 -11.05 15.49
CA GLY A 96 -8.35 -11.53 16.18
C GLY A 96 -7.35 -12.23 15.25
N ILE A 97 -7.38 -11.95 13.95
CA ILE A 97 -6.50 -12.59 12.97
C ILE A 97 -5.22 -11.77 12.88
N THR A 98 -4.22 -12.15 13.66
CA THR A 98 -2.91 -11.49 13.70
C THR A 98 -1.76 -12.48 13.66
N ASP A 99 -2.05 -13.79 13.57
CA ASP A 99 -1.01 -14.81 13.50
C ASP A 99 -0.49 -14.97 12.09
N ARG A 100 0.81 -15.23 11.98
CA ARG A 100 1.51 -15.31 10.70
C ARG A 100 0.91 -16.35 9.75
N ASP A 101 0.57 -17.53 10.28
CA ASP A 101 0.07 -18.64 9.44
C ASP A 101 -1.26 -18.29 8.79
N THR A 102 -2.19 -17.73 9.54
CA THR A 102 -3.50 -17.33 9.01
C THR A 102 -3.35 -16.19 8.00
N LEU A 103 -2.52 -15.19 8.31
CA LEU A 103 -2.25 -14.08 7.38
C LEU A 103 -1.60 -14.58 6.10
N TRP A 104 -0.69 -15.53 6.19
CA TRP A 104 -0.07 -16.14 5.03
C TRP A 104 -1.09 -16.85 4.16
N SER A 105 -2.04 -17.58 4.77
CA SER A 105 -3.13 -18.24 4.04
C SER A 105 -4.01 -17.24 3.31
N ILE A 106 -4.33 -16.12 3.93
CA ILE A 106 -5.11 -15.04 3.31
C ILE A 106 -4.37 -14.48 2.10
N ARG A 107 -3.06 -14.22 2.24
CA ARG A 107 -2.23 -13.75 1.14
C ARG A 107 -2.28 -14.70 -0.05
N ARG A 108 -2.16 -16.01 0.19
CA ARG A 108 -2.16 -17.03 -0.86
C ARG A 108 -3.48 -17.09 -1.61
N THR A 109 -4.59 -16.92 -0.92
CA THR A 109 -5.93 -16.97 -1.54
C THR A 109 -6.33 -15.65 -2.18
N ALA A 110 -5.81 -14.53 -1.65
CA ALA A 110 -6.14 -13.19 -2.14
C ALA A 110 -5.25 -12.70 -3.27
N SER A 111 -4.10 -13.33 -3.48
CA SER A 111 -3.20 -12.97 -4.58
C SER A 111 -3.67 -13.65 -5.87
N SER A 112 -4.27 -12.89 -6.69
CA SER A 112 -4.67 -13.31 -8.02
C SER A 112 -3.71 -12.73 -9.05
#